data_419755d37ecf902c0fb28fc9400c0dfb
#
_entry.id   419755d37ecf902c0fb28fc9400c0dfb
#
_cell.length_a   1.000
_cell.length_b   1.000
_cell.length_c   1.000
_cell.angle_alpha   90.00
_cell.angle_beta   90.00
_cell.angle_gamma   90.00
#
_symmetry.space_group_name_H-M   'P 1'
#
loop_
_entity.id
_entity.type
_entity.pdbx_description
1 polymer ?
#
loop_
_entity_poly.entity_id
_entity_poly.type
_entity_poly.pdbx_seq_one_letter_code
_entity_poly.pdbx_strand_id
1 'polypeptide(L)'
;MREDTGALSDPIVGSRSRLMKIVLQRETLLTAAILVLLFLAFYHLTAWPLTWFDEGSHLHVPKTLVRFGVYADYSSDGFRYYGPTVGVGPTVFLPIAAVFKLFGIGLAQARVVMALYLLAAVWAFYRMAKIVSGPGVALVASALIVTSRGVALLEYGRQVLGEVPGFFFLAAGLAIWYTAWEKPTWSRLISSGLLLGLSMVTKNQYLLVLAPTMGLAWIANWIYYRSAPQRAFLVPGFISVLVFLLWNIYLIINLGPATASQNFTMLREATQGAALVFSPHLMKQALANLLSLNVFLGLLVPALVYGLILSFPRSREGLRWSSLFILAVFNLAWYMFASIGWLRYAFPGLAVSGLFVARFFGDLTNGFRFDFKGAWDSLRRGASIQTGMALRGVLLLWLVAMIAIPLVQNFANELFPPFNAPAAMAAYMDQNISKSAVVETWEPEMGFLTDHNYHFPPPGLLNTAIGYIWLGKTPPGQEYHYIEQNLPPYVLIGSFAAWVKLYPVDFLAAHYSLVTSIGGYQLYRLRQ
;
A
#
# COMPACT_ATOMS: atom_id res chain seq x y z
N MET A 1 69.95 5.87 40.78
CA MET A 1 68.58 6.29 40.89
C MET A 1 68.07 6.64 39.49
N ARG A 2 67.30 5.75 38.85
CA ARG A 2 66.57 6.05 37.65
C ARG A 2 65.07 6.03 38.00
N GLU A 3 64.41 7.17 37.88
CA GLU A 3 63.00 7.31 38.09
C GLU A 3 62.26 6.74 36.81
N ASP A 4 61.51 5.67 37.00
CA ASP A 4 60.59 5.13 36.04
C ASP A 4 59.26 5.93 36.10
N THR A 5 59.11 6.90 35.23
CA THR A 5 57.81 7.57 35.04
C THR A 5 56.90 6.71 34.17
N GLY A 6 56.20 5.77 34.82
CA GLY A 6 55.10 5.01 34.18
C GLY A 6 53.96 5.95 33.78
N ALA A 7 53.83 6.21 32.50
CA ALA A 7 52.69 6.93 31.94
C ALA A 7 51.42 6.09 32.13
N LEU A 8 50.60 6.47 33.12
CA LEU A 8 49.23 5.98 33.26
C LEU A 8 48.40 6.41 32.04
N SER A 9 48.24 5.51 31.11
CA SER A 9 47.32 5.70 29.99
C SER A 9 45.88 5.76 30.52
N ASP A 10 45.29 6.92 30.41
CA ASP A 10 43.98 7.27 30.91
C ASP A 10 42.88 6.40 30.25
N PRO A 11 42.18 5.46 30.93
CA PRO A 11 41.20 4.55 30.37
C PRO A 11 39.97 5.29 29.84
N ILE A 12 39.77 6.55 30.18
CA ILE A 12 38.63 7.39 29.77
C ILE A 12 38.75 7.87 28.33
N VAL A 13 39.97 8.09 27.80
CA VAL A 13 40.21 8.56 26.42
C VAL A 13 39.90 7.46 25.42
N GLY A 14 40.22 6.20 25.74
CA GLY A 14 39.93 5.04 24.87
C GLY A 14 38.42 4.73 24.78
N SER A 15 37.66 4.99 25.81
CA SER A 15 36.19 4.81 25.85
C SER A 15 35.47 5.86 25.00
N ARG A 16 35.86 7.14 25.08
CA ARG A 16 35.28 8.23 24.27
C ARG A 16 35.52 8.04 22.76
N SER A 17 36.70 7.60 22.37
CA SER A 17 37.01 7.35 20.95
C SER A 17 36.22 6.16 20.38
N ARG A 18 35.96 5.11 21.15
CA ARG A 18 35.10 3.97 20.73
C ARG A 18 33.62 4.36 20.61
N LEU A 19 33.08 5.10 21.57
CA LEU A 19 31.71 5.61 21.52
C LEU A 19 31.51 6.53 20.32
N MET A 20 32.46 7.45 20.05
CA MET A 20 32.39 8.34 18.89
C MET A 20 32.44 7.58 17.55
N LYS A 21 33.25 6.51 17.43
CA LYS A 21 33.26 5.64 16.26
C LYS A 21 31.94 4.90 16.05
N ILE A 22 31.33 4.39 17.14
CA ILE A 22 30.03 3.69 17.08
C ILE A 22 28.90 4.65 16.69
N VAL A 23 28.89 5.87 17.22
CA VAL A 23 27.90 6.91 16.89
C VAL A 23 28.04 7.31 15.43
N LEU A 24 29.26 7.62 14.97
CA LEU A 24 29.54 7.95 13.57
C LEU A 24 29.13 6.83 12.61
N GLN A 25 29.41 5.56 12.93
CA GLN A 25 28.97 4.42 12.10
C GLN A 25 27.45 4.30 12.04
N ARG A 26 26.74 4.53 13.15
CA ARG A 26 25.28 4.48 13.19
C ARG A 26 24.65 5.60 12.38
N GLU A 27 25.16 6.81 12.47
CA GLU A 27 24.68 7.97 11.71
C GLU A 27 24.91 7.76 10.21
N THR A 28 26.07 7.23 9.82
CA THR A 28 26.38 6.91 8.41
C THR A 28 25.42 5.87 7.85
N LEU A 29 25.13 4.80 8.60
CA LEU A 29 24.18 3.76 8.18
C LEU A 29 22.75 4.30 8.06
N LEU A 30 22.30 5.14 8.99
CA LEU A 30 20.99 5.77 8.91
C LEU A 30 20.89 6.73 7.71
N THR A 31 21.93 7.52 7.47
CA THR A 31 21.99 8.42 6.31
C THR A 31 21.96 7.62 5.01
N ALA A 32 22.72 6.55 4.90
CA ALA A 32 22.70 5.67 3.73
C ALA A 32 21.31 5.05 3.52
N ALA A 33 20.65 4.57 4.58
CA ALA A 33 19.30 4.02 4.49
C ALA A 33 18.27 5.06 4.03
N ILE A 34 18.38 6.31 4.50
CA ILE A 34 17.52 7.42 4.07
C ILE A 34 17.78 7.76 2.61
N LEU A 35 19.04 7.84 2.17
CA LEU A 35 19.38 8.11 0.76
C LEU A 35 18.86 6.99 -0.16
N VAL A 36 19.00 5.73 0.24
CA VAL A 36 18.41 4.59 -0.48
C VAL A 36 16.89 4.72 -0.57
N LEU A 37 16.22 5.05 0.52
CA LEU A 37 14.77 5.24 0.52
C LEU A 37 14.33 6.41 -0.37
N LEU A 38 15.05 7.53 -0.33
CA LEU A 38 14.78 8.67 -1.21
C LEU A 38 15.01 8.31 -2.69
N PHE A 39 16.09 7.59 -3.00
CA PHE A 39 16.33 7.10 -4.34
C PHE A 39 15.15 6.21 -4.81
N LEU A 40 14.79 5.19 -4.07
CA LEU A 40 13.69 4.29 -4.39
C LEU A 40 12.32 5.00 -4.45
N ALA A 41 12.13 6.09 -3.72
CA ALA A 41 10.88 6.85 -3.75
C ALA A 41 10.75 7.75 -4.98
N PHE A 42 11.85 8.34 -5.50
CA PHE A 42 11.80 9.41 -6.50
C PHE A 42 12.46 9.11 -7.84
N TYR A 43 13.38 8.14 -7.88
CA TYR A 43 14.09 7.83 -9.13
C TYR A 43 13.15 7.20 -10.16
N HIS A 44 13.23 7.59 -11.42
CA HIS A 44 12.40 7.11 -12.53
C HIS A 44 10.89 7.05 -12.23
N LEU A 45 10.38 8.06 -11.54
CA LEU A 45 9.03 8.08 -10.96
C LEU A 45 7.91 7.88 -12.00
N THR A 46 8.13 8.28 -13.26
CA THR A 46 7.16 8.11 -14.36
C THR A 46 7.38 6.82 -15.16
N ALA A 47 8.54 6.18 -15.03
CA ALA A 47 8.86 4.96 -15.77
C ALA A 47 8.49 3.69 -15.01
N TRP A 48 8.55 3.71 -13.69
CA TRP A 48 8.23 2.56 -12.83
C TRP A 48 7.49 2.98 -11.55
N PRO A 49 6.44 2.24 -11.16
CA PRO A 49 5.70 1.20 -11.90
C PRO A 49 5.03 1.73 -13.15
N LEU A 50 4.66 0.84 -14.10
CA LEU A 50 3.87 1.25 -15.26
C LEU A 50 2.51 1.77 -14.81
N THR A 51 2.02 2.80 -15.48
CA THR A 51 0.63 3.29 -15.27
C THR A 51 -0.34 2.24 -15.80
N TRP A 52 -1.38 1.95 -15.03
CA TRP A 52 -2.34 0.90 -15.36
C TRP A 52 -3.75 1.31 -14.89
N PHE A 53 -4.74 0.44 -15.13
CA PHE A 53 -6.17 0.67 -14.94
C PHE A 53 -6.53 1.44 -13.65
N ASP A 54 -6.13 0.94 -12.47
CA ASP A 54 -6.53 1.56 -11.19
C ASP A 54 -5.91 2.95 -11.02
N GLU A 55 -4.61 3.10 -11.33
CA GLU A 55 -3.93 4.38 -11.23
C GLU A 55 -4.53 5.39 -12.22
N GLY A 56 -4.79 4.94 -13.45
CA GLY A 56 -5.46 5.76 -14.47
C GLY A 56 -6.82 6.26 -13.98
N SER A 57 -7.66 5.37 -13.50
CA SER A 57 -8.98 5.72 -12.93
C SER A 57 -8.89 6.73 -11.79
N HIS A 58 -7.94 6.55 -10.87
CA HIS A 58 -7.75 7.47 -9.75
C HIS A 58 -7.24 8.85 -10.20
N LEU A 59 -6.41 8.91 -11.24
CA LEU A 59 -5.87 10.15 -11.78
C LEU A 59 -6.91 11.02 -12.50
N HIS A 60 -8.00 10.42 -13.00
CA HIS A 60 -9.11 11.16 -13.60
C HIS A 60 -9.76 12.14 -12.63
N VAL A 61 -9.97 11.75 -11.37
CA VAL A 61 -10.68 12.59 -10.39
C VAL A 61 -9.97 13.92 -10.14
N PRO A 62 -8.67 13.99 -9.78
CA PRO A 62 -7.97 15.25 -9.61
C PRO A 62 -7.80 16.03 -10.93
N LYS A 63 -7.68 15.34 -12.09
CA LYS A 63 -7.65 15.98 -13.42
C LYS A 63 -8.98 16.69 -13.71
N THR A 64 -10.10 16.02 -13.50
CA THR A 64 -11.46 16.53 -13.71
C THR A 64 -11.76 17.67 -12.74
N LEU A 65 -11.36 17.54 -11.48
CA LEU A 65 -11.53 18.58 -10.47
C LEU A 65 -10.79 19.87 -10.85
N VAL A 66 -9.57 19.78 -11.37
CA VAL A 66 -8.79 20.97 -11.78
C VAL A 66 -9.34 21.59 -13.06
N ARG A 67 -9.80 20.79 -14.03
CA ARG A 67 -10.29 21.27 -15.32
C ARG A 67 -11.70 21.82 -15.27
N PHE A 68 -12.59 21.15 -14.56
CA PHE A 68 -14.02 21.42 -14.60
C PHE A 68 -14.61 21.83 -13.25
N GLY A 69 -13.83 21.80 -12.17
CA GLY A 69 -14.31 22.06 -10.81
C GLY A 69 -15.19 20.95 -10.23
N VAL A 70 -15.24 19.77 -10.85
CA VAL A 70 -16.13 18.65 -10.49
C VAL A 70 -15.33 17.50 -9.90
N TYR A 71 -15.71 17.04 -8.72
CA TYR A 71 -15.12 15.87 -8.06
C TYR A 71 -15.75 14.58 -8.60
N ALA A 72 -15.32 14.18 -9.79
CA ALA A 72 -15.83 13.02 -10.51
C ALA A 72 -14.78 12.48 -11.49
N ASP A 73 -15.04 11.32 -12.06
CA ASP A 73 -14.42 10.82 -13.27
C ASP A 73 -15.15 11.41 -14.49
N TYR A 74 -14.53 11.36 -15.68
CA TYR A 74 -15.05 11.94 -16.91
C TYR A 74 -14.97 10.96 -18.08
N SER A 75 -16.03 10.91 -18.87
CA SER A 75 -16.15 10.20 -20.15
C SER A 75 -16.77 11.16 -21.17
N SER A 76 -16.71 10.86 -22.47
CA SER A 76 -17.31 11.68 -23.54
C SER A 76 -18.81 11.91 -23.38
N ASP A 77 -19.49 11.04 -22.63
CA ASP A 77 -20.92 11.12 -22.28
C ASP A 77 -21.21 11.88 -20.98
N GLY A 78 -20.18 12.38 -20.28
CA GLY A 78 -20.32 13.22 -19.11
C GLY A 78 -19.54 12.79 -17.87
N PHE A 79 -19.91 13.38 -16.72
CA PHE A 79 -19.28 13.11 -15.44
C PHE A 79 -19.80 11.82 -14.81
N ARG A 80 -18.89 11.05 -14.21
CA ARG A 80 -19.19 9.79 -13.53
C ARG A 80 -18.76 9.90 -12.07
N TYR A 81 -19.72 9.76 -11.16
CA TYR A 81 -19.55 10.01 -9.73
C TYR A 81 -19.29 8.74 -8.91
N TYR A 82 -19.22 7.60 -9.57
CA TYR A 82 -18.92 6.30 -8.96
C TYR A 82 -17.52 5.82 -9.35
N GLY A 83 -17.09 4.69 -8.78
CA GLY A 83 -15.79 4.07 -9.06
C GLY A 83 -14.67 4.73 -8.27
N PRO A 84 -13.72 5.44 -8.91
CA PRO A 84 -12.58 6.03 -8.23
C PRO A 84 -12.98 6.96 -7.07
N THR A 85 -14.08 7.71 -7.21
CA THR A 85 -14.56 8.64 -6.19
C THR A 85 -15.07 7.96 -4.92
N VAL A 86 -15.38 6.67 -4.98
CA VAL A 86 -15.88 5.87 -3.86
C VAL A 86 -14.78 4.96 -3.27
N GLY A 87 -13.92 4.42 -4.13
CA GLY A 87 -12.87 3.47 -3.73
C GLY A 87 -11.70 4.11 -3.00
N VAL A 88 -11.33 5.33 -3.41
CA VAL A 88 -10.24 6.15 -2.83
C VAL A 88 -10.76 7.54 -2.51
N GLY A 89 -10.38 8.06 -1.36
CA GLY A 89 -10.96 9.28 -0.81
C GLY A 89 -10.20 10.57 -1.09
N PRO A 90 -10.75 11.70 -0.60
CA PRO A 90 -10.25 13.05 -0.87
C PRO A 90 -8.84 13.31 -0.35
N THR A 91 -8.39 12.57 0.64
CA THR A 91 -7.03 12.67 1.19
C THR A 91 -5.94 12.31 0.17
N VAL A 92 -6.29 11.57 -0.89
CA VAL A 92 -5.41 11.30 -2.04
C VAL A 92 -5.63 12.34 -3.13
N PHE A 93 -6.88 12.54 -3.53
CA PHE A 93 -7.21 13.34 -4.71
C PHE A 93 -7.04 14.85 -4.52
N LEU A 94 -7.37 15.38 -3.33
CA LEU A 94 -7.25 16.83 -3.10
C LEU A 94 -5.79 17.34 -3.08
N PRO A 95 -4.83 16.67 -2.42
CA PRO A 95 -3.43 17.04 -2.53
C PRO A 95 -2.89 16.96 -3.95
N ILE A 96 -3.27 15.93 -4.73
CA ILE A 96 -2.88 15.80 -6.14
C ILE A 96 -3.50 16.93 -6.97
N ALA A 97 -4.78 17.22 -6.78
CA ALA A 97 -5.44 18.33 -7.48
C ALA A 97 -4.80 19.69 -7.14
N ALA A 98 -4.40 19.92 -5.88
CA ALA A 98 -3.67 21.12 -5.50
C ALA A 98 -2.33 21.24 -6.24
N VAL A 99 -1.57 20.13 -6.33
CA VAL A 99 -0.31 20.10 -7.08
C VAL A 99 -0.55 20.28 -8.57
N PHE A 100 -1.59 19.67 -9.15
CA PHE A 100 -1.97 19.89 -10.55
C PHE A 100 -2.33 21.36 -10.84
N LYS A 101 -3.04 22.01 -9.93
CA LYS A 101 -3.39 23.44 -10.08
C LYS A 101 -2.18 24.35 -10.04
N LEU A 102 -1.15 24.00 -9.25
CA LEU A 102 0.05 24.85 -9.08
C LEU A 102 1.12 24.57 -10.12
N PHE A 103 1.31 23.30 -10.54
CA PHE A 103 2.44 22.87 -11.34
C PHE A 103 2.04 22.23 -12.68
N GLY A 104 0.75 22.21 -13.01
CA GLY A 104 0.22 21.55 -14.20
C GLY A 104 -0.12 20.07 -13.97
N ILE A 105 -1.01 19.55 -14.85
CA ILE A 105 -1.47 18.16 -14.80
C ILE A 105 -0.40 17.26 -15.40
N GLY A 106 0.08 16.28 -14.63
CA GLY A 106 1.09 15.34 -15.09
C GLY A 106 1.34 14.19 -14.11
N LEU A 107 1.81 13.06 -14.65
CA LEU A 107 2.07 11.85 -13.86
C LEU A 107 3.15 12.07 -12.79
N ALA A 108 4.21 12.80 -13.13
CA ALA A 108 5.28 13.12 -12.19
C ALA A 108 4.76 13.88 -10.97
N GLN A 109 3.91 14.89 -11.21
CA GLN A 109 3.30 15.73 -10.18
C GLN A 109 2.44 14.90 -9.21
N ALA A 110 1.61 14.00 -9.75
CA ALA A 110 0.79 13.11 -8.94
C ALA A 110 1.65 12.14 -8.11
N ARG A 111 2.64 11.51 -8.74
CA ARG A 111 3.49 10.52 -8.10
C ARG A 111 4.46 11.11 -7.08
N VAL A 112 4.84 12.40 -7.20
CA VAL A 112 5.58 13.12 -6.15
C VAL A 112 4.75 13.19 -4.86
N VAL A 113 3.45 13.47 -4.95
CA VAL A 113 2.55 13.45 -3.78
C VAL A 113 2.52 12.06 -3.15
N MET A 114 2.46 11.01 -3.98
CA MET A 114 2.48 9.63 -3.50
C MET A 114 3.81 9.24 -2.85
N ALA A 115 4.94 9.66 -3.43
CA ALA A 115 6.27 9.45 -2.84
C ALA A 115 6.41 10.14 -1.47
N LEU A 116 5.82 11.32 -1.29
CA LEU A 116 5.76 11.99 0.01
C LEU A 116 4.90 11.20 1.02
N TYR A 117 3.76 10.63 0.59
CA TYR A 117 2.98 9.71 1.43
C TYR A 117 3.76 8.45 1.79
N LEU A 118 4.53 7.89 0.85
CA LEU A 118 5.40 6.74 1.11
C LEU A 118 6.42 7.04 2.22
N LEU A 119 7.14 8.15 2.12
CA LEU A 119 8.10 8.57 3.14
C LEU A 119 7.42 8.82 4.49
N ALA A 120 6.27 9.49 4.48
CA ALA A 120 5.47 9.73 5.68
C ALA A 120 4.95 8.41 6.31
N ALA A 121 4.55 7.44 5.49
CA ALA A 121 4.09 6.13 5.95
C ALA A 121 5.22 5.33 6.61
N VAL A 122 6.41 5.30 6.01
CA VAL A 122 7.60 4.65 6.59
C VAL A 122 7.98 5.31 7.91
N TRP A 123 7.99 6.64 7.96
CA TRP A 123 8.26 7.39 9.19
C TRP A 123 7.23 7.12 10.28
N ALA A 124 5.93 7.16 9.96
CA ALA A 124 4.85 6.91 10.90
C ALA A 124 4.88 5.48 11.43
N PHE A 125 5.12 4.49 10.56
CA PHE A 125 5.29 3.10 10.95
C PHE A 125 6.51 2.91 11.85
N TYR A 126 7.66 3.50 11.51
CA TYR A 126 8.83 3.49 12.39
C TYR A 126 8.51 4.07 13.77
N ARG A 127 7.81 5.20 13.83
CA ARG A 127 7.40 5.84 15.10
C ARG A 127 6.49 4.93 15.93
N MET A 128 5.50 4.32 15.29
CA MET A 128 4.59 3.35 15.93
C MET A 128 5.37 2.13 16.45
N ALA A 129 6.17 1.51 15.60
CA ALA A 129 6.97 0.34 15.93
C ALA A 129 7.99 0.62 17.06
N LYS A 130 8.58 1.83 17.07
CA LYS A 130 9.49 2.27 18.14
C LYS A 130 8.80 2.36 19.49
N ILE A 131 7.54 2.82 19.54
CA ILE A 131 6.74 2.89 20.78
C ILE A 131 6.45 1.48 21.31
N VAL A 132 6.23 0.52 20.40
CA VAL A 132 5.85 -0.86 20.75
C VAL A 132 7.05 -1.72 21.09
N SER A 133 8.16 -1.61 20.37
CA SER A 133 9.26 -2.58 20.42
C SER A 133 10.66 -1.98 20.47
N GLY A 134 10.78 -0.67 20.61
CA GLY A 134 12.08 0.03 20.64
C GLY A 134 12.70 0.27 19.26
N PRO A 135 13.78 1.06 19.19
CA PRO A 135 14.31 1.61 17.94
C PRO A 135 14.94 0.56 17.01
N GLY A 136 15.62 -0.46 17.55
CA GLY A 136 16.29 -1.48 16.75
C GLY A 136 15.29 -2.34 15.96
N VAL A 137 14.27 -2.86 16.65
CA VAL A 137 13.21 -3.64 16.01
C VAL A 137 12.41 -2.77 15.03
N ALA A 138 12.13 -1.52 15.38
CA ALA A 138 11.43 -0.59 14.49
C ALA A 138 12.18 -0.35 13.17
N LEU A 139 13.51 -0.21 13.22
CA LEU A 139 14.32 -0.03 12.02
C LEU A 139 14.27 -1.26 11.12
N VAL A 140 14.45 -2.45 11.70
CA VAL A 140 14.39 -3.72 10.97
C VAL A 140 12.99 -3.94 10.39
N ALA A 141 11.92 -3.68 11.16
CA ALA A 141 10.55 -3.77 10.68
C ALA A 141 10.28 -2.82 9.50
N SER A 142 10.79 -1.58 9.58
CA SER A 142 10.67 -0.60 8.49
C SER A 142 11.42 -1.05 7.24
N ALA A 143 12.63 -1.61 7.38
CA ALA A 143 13.37 -2.18 6.26
C ALA A 143 12.61 -3.35 5.62
N LEU A 144 12.05 -4.26 6.42
CA LEU A 144 11.27 -5.40 5.94
C LEU A 144 10.05 -4.96 5.13
N ILE A 145 9.26 -3.99 5.61
CA ILE A 145 8.07 -3.56 4.87
C ILE A 145 8.40 -2.76 3.61
N VAL A 146 9.49 -1.99 3.62
CA VAL A 146 9.94 -1.22 2.44
C VAL A 146 10.43 -2.17 1.35
N THR A 147 11.16 -3.22 1.70
CA THR A 147 11.78 -4.11 0.70
C THR A 147 10.90 -5.28 0.29
N SER A 148 9.98 -5.75 1.15
CA SER A 148 9.16 -6.94 0.90
C SER A 148 8.28 -6.83 -0.34
N ARG A 149 8.41 -7.80 -1.25
CA ARG A 149 7.56 -7.91 -2.44
C ARG A 149 6.11 -8.28 -2.11
N GLY A 150 5.90 -9.05 -1.04
CA GLY A 150 4.55 -9.42 -0.60
C GLY A 150 3.79 -8.24 0.01
N VAL A 151 4.49 -7.29 0.66
CA VAL A 151 3.91 -6.03 1.14
C VAL A 151 3.74 -5.03 0.01
N ALA A 152 4.69 -5.00 -0.95
CA ALA A 152 4.73 -4.12 -2.11
C ALA A 152 4.58 -2.61 -1.77
N LEU A 153 5.10 -2.20 -0.59
CA LEU A 153 4.97 -0.82 -0.12
C LEU A 153 5.53 0.21 -1.09
N LEU A 154 6.70 -0.07 -1.70
CA LEU A 154 7.32 0.81 -2.69
C LEU A 154 6.46 0.94 -3.95
N GLU A 155 5.97 -0.16 -4.48
CA GLU A 155 5.15 -0.19 -5.68
C GLU A 155 3.83 0.59 -5.48
N TYR A 156 3.08 0.28 -4.41
CA TYR A 156 1.82 0.97 -4.10
C TYR A 156 2.03 2.42 -3.66
N GLY A 157 3.18 2.76 -3.08
CA GLY A 157 3.52 4.11 -2.65
C GLY A 157 4.02 5.02 -3.76
N ARG A 158 4.28 4.49 -4.95
CA ARG A 158 4.67 5.26 -6.14
C ARG A 158 3.54 5.45 -7.13
N GLN A 159 2.46 4.67 -7.00
CA GLN A 159 1.24 4.78 -7.81
C GLN A 159 0.15 5.54 -7.06
N VAL A 160 -0.77 6.16 -7.80
CA VAL A 160 -1.90 6.87 -7.22
C VAL A 160 -2.95 5.86 -6.73
N LEU A 161 -2.68 5.30 -5.55
CA LEU A 161 -3.48 4.30 -4.88
C LEU A 161 -3.77 4.72 -3.43
N GLY A 162 -4.84 4.20 -2.84
CA GLY A 162 -5.23 4.55 -1.47
C GLY A 162 -4.51 3.78 -0.36
N GLU A 163 -3.79 2.69 -0.68
CA GLU A 163 -3.15 1.78 0.27
C GLU A 163 -2.14 2.50 1.16
N VAL A 164 -1.14 3.14 0.57
CA VAL A 164 -0.04 3.75 1.31
C VAL A 164 -0.44 5.05 2.02
N PRO A 165 -1.22 5.96 1.41
CA PRO A 165 -1.78 7.10 2.15
C PRO A 165 -2.65 6.69 3.33
N GLY A 166 -3.53 5.69 3.15
CA GLY A 166 -4.33 5.16 4.25
C GLY A 166 -3.49 4.53 5.36
N PHE A 167 -2.42 3.84 5.00
CA PHE A 167 -1.46 3.28 5.95
C PHE A 167 -0.66 4.35 6.71
N PHE A 168 -0.32 5.45 6.06
CA PHE A 168 0.27 6.60 6.75
C PHE A 168 -0.63 7.09 7.88
N PHE A 169 -1.91 7.35 7.58
CA PHE A 169 -2.87 7.81 8.59
C PHE A 169 -3.12 6.76 9.67
N LEU A 170 -3.19 5.47 9.31
CA LEU A 170 -3.31 4.36 10.25
C LEU A 170 -2.12 4.33 11.22
N ALA A 171 -0.89 4.27 10.70
CA ALA A 171 0.31 4.13 11.52
C ALA A 171 0.56 5.37 12.40
N ALA A 172 0.32 6.58 11.88
CA ALA A 172 0.39 7.83 12.65
C ALA A 172 -0.68 7.87 13.74
N GLY A 173 -1.92 7.49 13.40
CA GLY A 173 -3.03 7.40 14.34
C GLY A 173 -2.73 6.42 15.48
N LEU A 174 -2.25 5.21 15.16
CA LEU A 174 -1.85 4.20 16.15
C LEU A 174 -0.69 4.68 17.03
N ALA A 175 0.31 5.35 16.45
CA ALA A 175 1.42 5.90 17.24
C ALA A 175 0.93 6.88 18.30
N ILE A 176 0.03 7.81 17.94
CA ILE A 176 -0.55 8.77 18.90
C ILE A 176 -1.47 8.04 19.88
N TRP A 177 -2.28 7.09 19.41
CA TRP A 177 -3.20 6.31 20.23
C TRP A 177 -2.47 5.57 21.35
N TYR A 178 -1.33 4.91 21.05
CA TYR A 178 -0.52 4.22 22.06
C TYR A 178 0.09 5.17 23.10
N THR A 179 0.46 6.39 22.70
CA THR A 179 0.90 7.40 23.66
C THR A 179 -0.24 7.96 24.52
N ALA A 180 -1.47 7.99 23.96
CA ALA A 180 -2.66 8.41 24.70
C ALA A 180 -3.06 7.41 25.82
N TRP A 181 -2.68 6.13 25.70
CA TRP A 181 -2.90 5.15 26.76
C TRP A 181 -2.09 5.46 28.02
N GLU A 182 -0.95 6.15 27.89
CA GLU A 182 -0.12 6.57 29.01
C GLU A 182 -0.58 7.92 29.57
N LYS A 183 -0.80 8.88 28.69
CA LYS A 183 -1.17 10.27 29.01
C LYS A 183 -2.34 10.68 28.11
N PRO A 184 -3.61 10.40 28.51
CA PRO A 184 -4.79 10.63 27.69
C PRO A 184 -5.20 12.11 27.70
N THR A 185 -4.38 12.97 27.08
CA THR A 185 -4.72 14.38 26.85
C THR A 185 -5.73 14.50 25.71
N TRP A 186 -6.60 15.50 25.76
CA TRP A 186 -7.60 15.74 24.70
C TRP A 186 -6.95 15.88 23.32
N SER A 187 -5.83 16.57 23.21
CA SER A 187 -5.10 16.69 21.95
C SER A 187 -4.74 15.32 21.37
N ARG A 188 -4.18 14.39 22.15
CA ARG A 188 -3.83 13.05 21.69
C ARG A 188 -5.05 12.21 21.33
N LEU A 189 -6.13 12.29 22.13
CA LEU A 189 -7.35 11.56 21.87
C LEU A 189 -8.00 12.02 20.57
N ILE A 190 -8.13 13.33 20.37
CA ILE A 190 -8.71 13.92 19.16
C ILE A 190 -7.81 13.63 17.95
N SER A 191 -6.51 13.91 18.04
CA SER A 191 -5.58 13.71 16.90
C SER A 191 -5.50 12.25 16.48
N SER A 192 -5.50 11.29 17.41
CA SER A 192 -5.53 9.87 17.05
C SER A 192 -6.83 9.49 16.36
N GLY A 193 -7.98 9.94 16.85
CA GLY A 193 -9.28 9.70 16.21
C GLY A 193 -9.39 10.32 14.82
N LEU A 194 -8.90 11.56 14.65
CA LEU A 194 -8.87 12.23 13.35
C LEU A 194 -8.02 11.43 12.33
N LEU A 195 -6.80 11.03 12.70
CA LEU A 195 -5.93 10.27 11.81
C LEU A 195 -6.50 8.89 11.46
N LEU A 196 -7.05 8.16 12.45
CA LEU A 196 -7.69 6.88 12.21
C LEU A 196 -8.95 7.05 11.32
N GLY A 197 -9.72 8.09 11.52
CA GLY A 197 -10.85 8.44 10.64
C GLY A 197 -10.42 8.79 9.23
N LEU A 198 -9.35 9.58 9.08
CA LEU A 198 -8.77 9.88 7.77
C LEU A 198 -8.26 8.62 7.05
N SER A 199 -7.74 7.62 7.77
CA SER A 199 -7.38 6.33 7.17
C SER A 199 -8.61 5.66 6.52
N MET A 200 -9.76 5.64 7.21
CA MET A 200 -11.00 5.07 6.69
C MET A 200 -11.53 5.85 5.48
N VAL A 201 -11.45 7.18 5.50
CA VAL A 201 -11.85 8.05 4.40
C VAL A 201 -10.91 7.91 3.20
N THR A 202 -9.62 7.63 3.44
CA THR A 202 -8.63 7.44 2.38
C THR A 202 -8.93 6.19 1.54
N LYS A 203 -9.29 5.09 2.19
CA LYS A 203 -9.67 3.85 1.52
C LYS A 203 -10.61 3.03 2.40
N ASN A 204 -11.75 2.65 1.85
CA ASN A 204 -12.83 1.99 2.58
C ASN A 204 -12.41 0.68 3.26
N GLN A 205 -11.41 -0.03 2.74
CA GLN A 205 -10.91 -1.27 3.36
C GLN A 205 -10.37 -1.05 4.78
N TYR A 206 -9.88 0.16 5.12
CA TYR A 206 -9.43 0.46 6.49
C TYR A 206 -10.58 0.48 7.50
N LEU A 207 -11.80 0.80 7.09
CA LEU A 207 -12.98 0.69 7.94
C LEU A 207 -13.20 -0.76 8.40
N LEU A 208 -13.10 -1.73 7.46
CA LEU A 208 -13.27 -3.16 7.75
C LEU A 208 -12.26 -3.69 8.76
N VAL A 209 -11.08 -3.08 8.85
CA VAL A 209 -10.00 -3.52 9.72
C VAL A 209 -9.98 -2.74 11.04
N LEU A 210 -10.15 -1.41 10.98
CA LEU A 210 -10.04 -0.54 12.16
C LEU A 210 -11.22 -0.67 13.13
N ALA A 211 -12.45 -0.74 12.63
CA ALA A 211 -13.62 -0.83 13.49
C ALA A 211 -13.57 -2.06 14.42
N PRO A 212 -13.36 -3.30 13.90
CA PRO A 212 -13.21 -4.46 14.77
C PRO A 212 -11.95 -4.39 15.64
N THR A 213 -10.82 -3.86 15.12
CA THR A 213 -9.59 -3.73 15.92
C THR A 213 -9.79 -2.85 17.14
N MET A 214 -10.37 -1.67 16.96
CA MET A 214 -10.62 -0.74 18.08
C MET A 214 -11.63 -1.31 19.08
N GLY A 215 -12.71 -1.91 18.58
CA GLY A 215 -13.74 -2.53 19.40
C GLY A 215 -13.21 -3.69 20.24
N LEU A 216 -12.48 -4.63 19.60
CA LEU A 216 -11.91 -5.80 20.28
C LEU A 216 -10.77 -5.40 21.23
N ALA A 217 -9.93 -4.44 20.88
CA ALA A 217 -8.90 -3.92 21.78
C ALA A 217 -9.52 -3.24 23.02
N TRP A 218 -10.62 -2.50 22.83
CA TRP A 218 -11.39 -1.91 23.93
C TRP A 218 -11.97 -2.99 24.87
N ILE A 219 -12.64 -4.00 24.31
CA ILE A 219 -13.19 -5.13 25.07
C ILE A 219 -12.08 -5.90 25.79
N ALA A 220 -10.97 -6.19 25.10
CA ALA A 220 -9.82 -6.87 25.70
C ALA A 220 -9.21 -6.05 26.85
N ASN A 221 -9.12 -4.72 26.69
CA ASN A 221 -8.68 -3.86 27.78
C ASN A 221 -9.66 -3.86 28.96
N TRP A 222 -10.95 -3.82 28.70
CA TRP A 222 -11.99 -3.79 29.74
C TRP A 222 -12.01 -5.09 30.55
N ILE A 223 -11.93 -6.24 29.88
CA ILE A 223 -12.08 -7.56 30.53
C ILE A 223 -10.73 -8.07 31.09
N TYR A 224 -9.67 -7.98 30.29
CA TYR A 224 -8.42 -8.71 30.53
C TYR A 224 -7.26 -7.80 30.97
N TYR A 225 -6.87 -6.81 30.16
CA TYR A 225 -5.65 -6.02 30.43
C TYR A 225 -5.83 -4.98 31.51
N ARG A 226 -6.92 -4.25 31.49
CA ARG A 226 -7.24 -3.16 32.46
C ARG A 226 -6.12 -2.16 32.64
N SER A 227 -5.34 -1.91 31.60
CA SER A 227 -4.05 -1.19 31.64
C SER A 227 -4.12 0.21 31.04
N ALA A 228 -5.21 0.56 30.35
CA ALA A 228 -5.43 1.86 29.74
C ALA A 228 -6.82 2.41 30.08
N PRO A 229 -6.97 3.76 30.18
CA PRO A 229 -8.25 4.37 30.52
C PRO A 229 -9.26 4.23 29.38
N GLN A 230 -10.57 4.00 29.72
CA GLN A 230 -11.63 3.76 28.74
C GLN A 230 -11.78 4.90 27.72
N ARG A 231 -11.62 6.16 28.14
CA ARG A 231 -11.66 7.32 27.25
C ARG A 231 -10.62 7.26 26.11
N ALA A 232 -9.52 6.53 26.31
CA ALA A 232 -8.50 6.36 25.27
C ALA A 232 -8.94 5.44 24.12
N PHE A 233 -10.03 4.73 24.26
CA PHE A 233 -10.68 3.93 23.21
C PHE A 233 -11.92 4.64 22.67
N LEU A 234 -12.81 5.07 23.57
CA LEU A 234 -14.10 5.62 23.20
C LEU A 234 -14.00 6.93 22.43
N VAL A 235 -13.12 7.86 22.88
CA VAL A 235 -12.99 9.17 22.22
C VAL A 235 -12.38 9.05 20.83
N PRO A 236 -11.23 8.37 20.62
CA PRO A 236 -10.70 8.17 19.26
C PRO A 236 -11.66 7.36 18.37
N GLY A 237 -12.33 6.34 18.92
CA GLY A 237 -13.33 5.56 18.19
C GLY A 237 -14.48 6.43 17.69
N PHE A 238 -15.09 7.23 18.58
CA PHE A 238 -16.16 8.16 18.21
C PHE A 238 -15.71 9.17 17.15
N ILE A 239 -14.54 9.79 17.33
CA ILE A 239 -14.02 10.79 16.39
C ILE A 239 -13.71 10.15 15.03
N SER A 240 -13.15 8.94 14.99
CA SER A 240 -12.84 8.27 13.72
C SER A 240 -14.12 7.94 12.93
N VAL A 241 -15.18 7.49 13.61
CA VAL A 241 -16.50 7.28 13.00
C VAL A 241 -17.11 8.61 12.54
N LEU A 242 -17.01 9.66 13.34
CA LEU A 242 -17.51 10.99 12.97
C LEU A 242 -16.85 11.54 11.71
N VAL A 243 -15.53 11.42 11.59
CA VAL A 243 -14.78 11.83 10.37
C VAL A 243 -15.28 11.08 9.14
N PHE A 244 -15.46 9.76 9.25
CA PHE A 244 -15.99 8.95 8.17
C PHE A 244 -17.44 9.34 7.80
N LEU A 245 -18.29 9.54 8.78
CA LEU A 245 -19.69 9.97 8.56
C LEU A 245 -19.77 11.37 7.94
N LEU A 246 -19.00 12.33 8.42
CA LEU A 246 -18.98 13.69 7.88
C LEU A 246 -18.58 13.71 6.40
N TRP A 247 -17.62 12.90 5.98
CA TRP A 247 -17.28 12.76 4.57
C TRP A 247 -18.44 12.19 3.74
N ASN A 248 -19.11 11.14 4.22
CA ASN A 248 -20.24 10.56 3.52
C ASN A 248 -21.44 11.52 3.46
N ILE A 249 -21.72 12.26 4.54
CA ILE A 249 -22.76 13.29 4.56
C ILE A 249 -22.43 14.39 3.54
N TYR A 250 -21.18 14.85 3.50
CA TYR A 250 -20.73 15.82 2.51
C TYR A 250 -20.96 15.33 1.07
N LEU A 251 -20.63 14.07 0.77
CA LEU A 251 -20.89 13.47 -0.55
C LEU A 251 -22.40 13.45 -0.88
N ILE A 252 -23.25 13.02 0.06
CA ILE A 252 -24.69 12.97 -0.14
C ILE A 252 -25.26 14.37 -0.44
N ILE A 253 -24.83 15.39 0.30
CA ILE A 253 -25.29 16.76 0.10
C ILE A 253 -24.86 17.29 -1.30
N ASN A 254 -23.62 17.03 -1.73
CA ASN A 254 -23.10 17.53 -2.99
C ASN A 254 -23.62 16.79 -4.22
N LEU A 255 -23.83 15.47 -4.11
CA LEU A 255 -24.31 14.66 -5.24
C LEU A 255 -25.83 14.70 -5.39
N GLY A 256 -26.54 15.06 -4.35
CA GLY A 256 -28.00 14.93 -4.23
C GLY A 256 -28.45 13.49 -3.95
N PRO A 257 -29.69 13.32 -3.47
CA PRO A 257 -30.16 12.02 -2.96
C PRO A 257 -30.25 10.93 -4.04
N ALA A 258 -30.59 11.26 -5.27
CA ALA A 258 -30.70 10.29 -6.36
C ALA A 258 -29.34 9.68 -6.73
N THR A 259 -28.33 10.50 -7.00
CA THR A 259 -26.96 10.06 -7.34
C THR A 259 -26.32 9.35 -6.15
N ALA A 260 -26.52 9.84 -4.93
CA ALA A 260 -26.03 9.18 -3.74
C ALA A 260 -26.64 7.77 -3.55
N SER A 261 -27.95 7.62 -3.76
CA SER A 261 -28.61 6.31 -3.72
C SER A 261 -28.07 5.33 -4.77
N GLN A 262 -27.85 5.80 -6.00
CA GLN A 262 -27.22 5.02 -7.06
C GLN A 262 -25.80 4.59 -6.66
N ASN A 263 -24.99 5.50 -6.12
CA ASN A 263 -23.63 5.19 -5.66
C ASN A 263 -23.63 4.15 -4.54
N PHE A 264 -24.56 4.23 -3.58
CA PHE A 264 -24.69 3.22 -2.51
C PHE A 264 -25.08 1.85 -3.06
N THR A 265 -25.96 1.78 -4.06
CA THR A 265 -26.32 0.54 -4.72
C THR A 265 -25.11 -0.09 -5.41
N MET A 266 -24.38 0.68 -6.20
CA MET A 266 -23.17 0.22 -6.88
C MET A 266 -22.06 -0.18 -5.90
N LEU A 267 -21.88 0.57 -4.80
CA LEU A 267 -20.93 0.22 -3.74
C LEU A 267 -21.29 -1.11 -3.06
N ARG A 268 -22.58 -1.35 -2.81
CA ARG A 268 -23.09 -2.60 -2.26
C ARG A 268 -22.78 -3.77 -3.21
N GLU A 269 -23.06 -3.63 -4.50
CA GLU A 269 -22.77 -4.64 -5.53
C GLU A 269 -21.27 -4.92 -5.62
N ALA A 270 -20.43 -3.88 -5.69
CA ALA A 270 -18.98 -4.01 -5.71
C ALA A 270 -18.45 -4.70 -4.45
N THR A 271 -19.02 -4.38 -3.28
CA THR A 271 -18.66 -5.03 -2.01
C THR A 271 -19.00 -6.53 -2.04
N GLN A 272 -20.19 -6.88 -2.52
CA GLN A 272 -20.60 -8.28 -2.67
C GLN A 272 -19.79 -9.02 -3.74
N GLY A 273 -19.30 -8.34 -4.77
CA GLY A 273 -18.50 -8.92 -5.86
C GLY A 273 -17.01 -9.07 -5.55
N ALA A 274 -16.45 -8.24 -4.64
CA ALA A 274 -15.00 -8.19 -4.43
C ALA A 274 -14.56 -8.31 -2.96
N ALA A 275 -15.35 -7.81 -2.01
CA ALA A 275 -14.94 -7.67 -0.61
C ALA A 275 -15.70 -8.59 0.37
N LEU A 276 -16.79 -9.24 -0.07
CA LEU A 276 -17.53 -10.24 0.70
C LEU A 276 -17.82 -11.47 -0.18
N VAL A 277 -16.76 -12.10 -0.67
CA VAL A 277 -16.81 -13.26 -1.57
C VAL A 277 -16.30 -14.49 -0.84
N PHE A 278 -17.17 -15.49 -0.68
CA PHE A 278 -16.84 -16.75 -0.04
C PHE A 278 -16.68 -17.85 -1.11
N SER A 279 -15.44 -18.11 -1.52
CA SER A 279 -15.12 -19.12 -2.54
C SER A 279 -13.96 -20.00 -2.07
N PRO A 280 -14.10 -21.34 -1.96
CA PRO A 280 -13.03 -22.23 -1.57
C PRO A 280 -11.79 -22.15 -2.48
N HIS A 281 -11.99 -21.91 -3.78
CA HIS A 281 -10.90 -21.72 -4.73
C HIS A 281 -10.09 -20.47 -4.41
N LEU A 282 -10.75 -19.33 -4.18
CA LEU A 282 -10.10 -18.08 -3.83
C LEU A 282 -9.42 -18.15 -2.46
N MET A 283 -10.03 -18.84 -1.48
CA MET A 283 -9.41 -19.10 -0.17
C MET A 283 -8.10 -19.87 -0.31
N LYS A 284 -8.08 -20.93 -1.15
CA LYS A 284 -6.86 -21.71 -1.42
C LYS A 284 -5.78 -20.85 -2.07
N GLN A 285 -6.14 -20.02 -3.05
CA GLN A 285 -5.22 -19.10 -3.71
C GLN A 285 -4.69 -18.04 -2.74
N ALA A 286 -5.54 -17.44 -1.92
CA ALA A 286 -5.16 -16.47 -0.91
C ALA A 286 -4.20 -17.08 0.12
N LEU A 287 -4.48 -18.28 0.60
CA LEU A 287 -3.58 -19.01 1.50
C LEU A 287 -2.22 -19.28 0.85
N ALA A 288 -2.19 -19.75 -0.40
CA ALA A 288 -0.95 -19.98 -1.13
C ALA A 288 -0.13 -18.67 -1.29
N ASN A 289 -0.78 -17.54 -1.56
CA ASN A 289 -0.13 -16.24 -1.62
C ASN A 289 0.49 -15.83 -0.27
N LEU A 290 -0.23 -16.02 0.85
CA LEU A 290 0.27 -15.70 2.19
C LEU A 290 1.45 -16.59 2.61
N LEU A 291 1.48 -17.83 2.18
CA LEU A 291 2.56 -18.79 2.47
C LEU A 291 3.72 -18.69 1.47
N SER A 292 3.63 -17.84 0.46
CA SER A 292 4.67 -17.68 -0.56
C SER A 292 5.96 -17.12 0.02
N LEU A 293 7.09 -17.44 -0.62
CA LEU A 293 8.40 -16.89 -0.26
C LEU A 293 8.49 -15.36 -0.45
N ASN A 294 7.59 -14.77 -1.23
CA ASN A 294 7.51 -13.32 -1.38
C ASN A 294 7.03 -12.62 -0.10
N VAL A 295 6.35 -13.36 0.79
CA VAL A 295 5.88 -12.87 2.09
C VAL A 295 6.86 -13.32 3.18
N PHE A 296 7.82 -12.47 3.49
CA PHE A 296 8.82 -12.67 4.54
C PHE A 296 9.52 -14.05 4.51
N LEU A 297 9.82 -14.55 3.31
CA LEU A 297 10.43 -15.87 3.07
C LEU A 297 9.72 -17.01 3.85
N GLY A 298 8.37 -16.97 3.88
CA GLY A 298 7.53 -17.98 4.51
C GLY A 298 7.37 -17.85 6.03
N LEU A 299 7.91 -16.80 6.66
CA LEU A 299 7.85 -16.61 8.13
C LEU A 299 6.61 -15.89 8.65
N LEU A 300 5.61 -15.62 7.81
CA LEU A 300 4.38 -14.93 8.24
C LEU A 300 3.69 -15.67 9.39
N VAL A 301 3.46 -16.99 9.23
CA VAL A 301 2.72 -17.76 10.24
C VAL A 301 3.49 -17.88 11.56
N PRO A 302 4.79 -18.27 11.59
CA PRO A 302 5.57 -18.22 12.83
C PRO A 302 5.58 -16.85 13.51
N ALA A 303 5.67 -15.75 12.73
CA ALA A 303 5.65 -14.41 13.28
C ALA A 303 4.29 -14.03 13.88
N LEU A 304 3.17 -14.44 13.26
CA LEU A 304 1.83 -14.23 13.83
C LEU A 304 1.64 -15.03 15.12
N VAL A 305 2.09 -16.29 15.16
CA VAL A 305 2.07 -17.08 16.41
C VAL A 305 2.89 -16.39 17.51
N TYR A 306 4.06 -15.84 17.14
CA TYR A 306 4.87 -15.08 18.08
C TYR A 306 4.16 -13.78 18.54
N GLY A 307 3.50 -13.07 17.63
CA GLY A 307 2.67 -11.91 17.94
C GLY A 307 1.54 -12.22 18.94
N LEU A 308 0.92 -13.40 18.80
CA LEU A 308 -0.06 -13.88 19.77
C LEU A 308 0.60 -14.11 21.15
N ILE A 309 1.79 -14.73 21.22
CA ILE A 309 2.51 -14.95 22.48
C ILE A 309 2.84 -13.59 23.15
N LEU A 310 3.29 -12.59 22.40
CA LEU A 310 3.55 -11.24 22.89
C LEU A 310 2.30 -10.53 23.44
N SER A 311 1.11 -10.98 23.04
CA SER A 311 -0.17 -10.44 23.48
C SER A 311 -0.66 -10.96 24.83
N PHE A 312 -0.10 -12.05 25.38
CA PHE A 312 -0.58 -12.66 26.63
C PHE A 312 -0.29 -11.85 27.91
N PRO A 313 0.84 -11.13 28.06
CA PRO A 313 1.12 -10.44 29.33
C PRO A 313 0.02 -9.41 29.65
N ARG A 314 -0.51 -9.44 30.89
CA ARG A 314 -1.52 -8.48 31.40
C ARG A 314 -0.88 -7.14 31.70
N SER A 315 -0.42 -6.47 30.65
CA SER A 315 0.29 -5.19 30.70
C SER A 315 -0.13 -4.28 29.56
N ARG A 316 0.28 -3.04 29.61
CA ARG A 316 0.07 -2.10 28.51
C ARG A 316 0.86 -2.49 27.26
N GLU A 317 2.01 -3.13 27.42
CA GLU A 317 2.77 -3.68 26.31
C GLU A 317 2.02 -4.84 25.65
N GLY A 318 1.51 -5.80 26.43
CA GLY A 318 0.68 -6.88 25.89
C GLY A 318 -0.56 -6.37 25.17
N LEU A 319 -1.20 -5.31 25.68
CA LEU A 319 -2.34 -4.69 25.00
C LEU A 319 -1.96 -4.06 23.65
N ARG A 320 -0.76 -3.41 23.54
CA ARG A 320 -0.25 -2.90 22.24
C ARG A 320 -0.04 -4.03 21.25
N TRP A 321 0.61 -5.11 21.66
CA TRP A 321 0.80 -6.28 20.82
C TRP A 321 -0.52 -6.92 20.41
N SER A 322 -1.47 -7.04 21.35
CA SER A 322 -2.80 -7.57 21.09
C SER A 322 -3.56 -6.72 20.05
N SER A 323 -3.53 -5.40 20.15
CA SER A 323 -4.20 -4.53 19.19
C SER A 323 -3.63 -4.65 17.78
N LEU A 324 -2.30 -4.75 17.63
CA LEU A 324 -1.64 -4.99 16.36
C LEU A 324 -1.91 -6.41 15.82
N PHE A 325 -1.92 -7.41 16.71
CA PHE A 325 -2.25 -8.79 16.35
C PHE A 325 -3.69 -8.90 15.84
N ILE A 326 -4.66 -8.30 16.54
CA ILE A 326 -6.06 -8.24 16.11
C ILE A 326 -6.15 -7.58 14.73
N LEU A 327 -5.47 -6.43 14.52
CA LEU A 327 -5.46 -5.73 13.24
C LEU A 327 -4.92 -6.62 12.12
N ALA A 328 -3.76 -7.23 12.32
CA ALA A 328 -3.14 -8.08 11.31
C ALA A 328 -4.01 -9.31 11.02
N VAL A 329 -4.44 -10.04 12.04
CA VAL A 329 -5.23 -11.26 11.87
C VAL A 329 -6.60 -10.95 11.26
N PHE A 330 -7.26 -9.88 11.66
CA PHE A 330 -8.56 -9.51 11.09
C PHE A 330 -8.46 -9.17 9.60
N ASN A 331 -7.45 -8.41 9.21
CA ASN A 331 -7.19 -8.12 7.80
C ASN A 331 -6.84 -9.37 6.99
N LEU A 332 -5.93 -10.19 7.50
CA LEU A 332 -5.51 -11.41 6.81
C LEU A 332 -6.62 -12.47 6.74
N ALA A 333 -7.43 -12.58 7.80
CA ALA A 333 -8.59 -13.46 7.80
C ALA A 333 -9.66 -12.99 6.80
N TRP A 334 -9.98 -11.68 6.79
CA TRP A 334 -10.87 -11.11 5.76
C TRP A 334 -10.32 -11.36 4.35
N TYR A 335 -9.03 -11.08 4.13
CA TYR A 335 -8.37 -11.34 2.86
C TYR A 335 -8.50 -12.80 2.43
N MET A 336 -8.24 -13.73 3.34
CA MET A 336 -8.24 -15.17 3.06
C MET A 336 -9.65 -15.73 2.85
N PHE A 337 -10.62 -15.35 3.70
CA PHE A 337 -11.93 -16.00 3.74
C PHE A 337 -13.02 -15.28 2.98
N ALA A 338 -12.90 -13.97 2.77
CA ALA A 338 -14.01 -13.15 2.28
C ALA A 338 -13.61 -12.14 1.20
N SER A 339 -12.47 -12.32 0.53
CA SER A 339 -12.07 -11.44 -0.59
C SER A 339 -11.82 -12.24 -1.87
N ILE A 340 -11.60 -11.51 -2.97
CA ILE A 340 -11.20 -12.12 -4.25
C ILE A 340 -9.77 -12.68 -4.25
N GLY A 341 -9.05 -12.67 -3.13
CA GLY A 341 -7.70 -13.23 -3.02
C GLY A 341 -6.60 -12.39 -3.68
N TRP A 342 -6.85 -11.14 -4.05
CA TRP A 342 -5.82 -10.25 -4.57
C TRP A 342 -4.92 -9.77 -3.42
N LEU A 343 -3.62 -10.08 -3.48
CA LEU A 343 -2.68 -9.88 -2.36
C LEU A 343 -2.64 -8.43 -1.84
N ARG A 344 -2.96 -7.45 -2.68
CA ARG A 344 -3.10 -6.04 -2.30
C ARG A 344 -4.10 -5.80 -1.15
N TYR A 345 -5.14 -6.64 -1.05
CA TYR A 345 -6.11 -6.55 0.05
C TYR A 345 -5.54 -6.96 1.40
N ALA A 346 -4.48 -7.76 1.43
CA ALA A 346 -3.75 -8.13 2.65
C ALA A 346 -2.76 -7.05 3.12
N PHE A 347 -2.56 -5.97 2.36
CA PHE A 347 -1.51 -4.97 2.58
C PHE A 347 -1.39 -4.47 4.02
N PRO A 348 -2.46 -3.97 4.72
CA PRO A 348 -2.33 -3.47 6.08
C PRO A 348 -1.87 -4.55 7.08
N GLY A 349 -2.43 -5.74 6.96
CA GLY A 349 -2.08 -6.88 7.81
C GLY A 349 -0.65 -7.36 7.60
N LEU A 350 -0.21 -7.44 6.34
CA LEU A 350 1.17 -7.80 6.00
C LEU A 350 2.17 -6.75 6.49
N ALA A 351 1.87 -5.46 6.30
CA ALA A 351 2.73 -4.38 6.77
C ALA A 351 2.92 -4.44 8.30
N VAL A 352 1.84 -4.63 9.06
CA VAL A 352 1.92 -4.79 10.52
C VAL A 352 2.64 -6.08 10.90
N SER A 353 2.46 -7.18 10.15
CA SER A 353 3.15 -8.45 10.40
C SER A 353 4.67 -8.34 10.26
N GLY A 354 5.18 -7.41 9.47
CA GLY A 354 6.61 -7.09 9.42
C GLY A 354 7.22 -6.72 10.78
N LEU A 355 6.42 -6.11 11.68
CA LEU A 355 6.87 -5.83 13.04
C LEU A 355 6.97 -7.11 13.90
N PHE A 356 6.06 -8.06 13.73
CA PHE A 356 6.16 -9.37 14.42
C PHE A 356 7.38 -10.15 13.94
N VAL A 357 7.65 -10.16 12.63
CA VAL A 357 8.86 -10.77 12.05
C VAL A 357 10.12 -10.13 12.65
N ALA A 358 10.19 -8.80 12.64
CA ALA A 358 11.34 -8.08 13.19
C ALA A 358 11.54 -8.36 14.69
N ARG A 359 10.45 -8.39 15.47
CA ARG A 359 10.51 -8.70 16.90
C ARG A 359 10.95 -10.15 17.16
N PHE A 360 10.41 -11.11 16.41
CA PHE A 360 10.80 -12.52 16.46
C PHE A 360 12.32 -12.68 16.27
N PHE A 361 12.90 -12.10 15.23
CA PHE A 361 14.34 -12.13 15.03
C PHE A 361 15.11 -11.36 16.11
N GLY A 362 14.60 -10.21 16.52
CA GLY A 362 15.23 -9.41 17.59
C GLY A 362 15.42 -10.20 18.87
N ASP A 363 14.41 -10.95 19.30
CA ASP A 363 14.47 -11.72 20.54
C ASP A 363 15.34 -13.00 20.36
N LEU A 364 15.22 -13.71 19.25
CA LEU A 364 16.05 -14.89 18.98
C LEU A 364 17.54 -14.58 18.81
N THR A 365 17.89 -13.36 18.36
CA THR A 365 19.26 -12.95 18.11
C THR A 365 19.80 -12.01 19.19
N ASN A 366 19.11 -11.87 20.33
CA ASN A 366 19.48 -10.97 21.43
C ASN A 366 19.73 -9.53 20.96
N GLY A 367 18.76 -8.95 20.24
CA GLY A 367 18.82 -7.58 19.72
C GLY A 367 19.70 -7.42 18.48
N PHE A 368 19.67 -8.40 17.58
CA PHE A 368 20.44 -8.43 16.32
C PHE A 368 21.96 -8.41 16.54
N ARG A 369 22.43 -9.04 17.62
CA ARG A 369 23.86 -9.09 17.95
C ARG A 369 24.48 -10.38 17.46
N PHE A 370 25.62 -10.27 16.77
CA PHE A 370 26.46 -11.38 16.39
C PHE A 370 27.91 -11.09 16.76
N ASP A 371 28.54 -12.04 17.42
CA ASP A 371 29.96 -11.95 17.76
C ASP A 371 30.83 -12.45 16.61
N PHE A 372 31.05 -11.59 15.62
CA PHE A 372 31.90 -11.90 14.46
C PHE A 372 33.33 -12.25 14.86
N LYS A 373 33.88 -11.59 15.90
CA LYS A 373 35.24 -11.83 16.35
C LYS A 373 35.37 -13.20 17.01
N GLY A 374 34.45 -13.54 17.92
CA GLY A 374 34.43 -14.86 18.55
C GLY A 374 34.22 -15.99 17.55
N ALA A 375 33.35 -15.80 16.55
CA ALA A 375 33.15 -16.77 15.47
C ALA A 375 34.41 -16.97 14.64
N TRP A 376 35.06 -15.88 14.23
CA TRP A 376 36.29 -15.90 13.45
C TRP A 376 37.46 -16.54 14.20
N ASP A 377 37.63 -16.19 15.49
CA ASP A 377 38.66 -16.76 16.36
C ASP A 377 38.45 -18.26 16.63
N SER A 378 37.20 -18.74 16.68
CA SER A 378 36.86 -20.16 16.78
C SER A 378 37.24 -20.90 15.51
N LEU A 379 36.89 -20.38 14.34
CA LEU A 379 37.25 -20.93 13.03
C LEU A 379 38.79 -21.02 12.85
N ARG A 380 39.51 -19.95 13.21
CA ARG A 380 40.99 -19.91 13.11
C ARG A 380 41.67 -20.95 13.99
N ARG A 381 41.09 -21.27 15.15
CA ARG A 381 41.62 -22.25 16.10
C ARG A 381 41.18 -23.69 15.79
N GLY A 382 40.43 -23.91 14.71
CA GLY A 382 39.85 -25.22 14.40
C GLY A 382 38.84 -25.70 15.45
N ALA A 383 38.35 -24.81 16.31
CA ALA A 383 37.35 -25.13 17.32
C ALA A 383 35.95 -25.10 16.72
N SER A 384 35.07 -26.01 17.16
CA SER A 384 33.66 -25.99 16.78
C SER A 384 32.98 -24.71 17.23
N ILE A 385 32.22 -24.05 16.33
CA ILE A 385 31.39 -22.91 16.69
C ILE A 385 30.29 -23.41 17.63
N GLN A 386 30.08 -22.73 18.75
CA GLN A 386 28.99 -23.07 19.67
C GLN A 386 27.65 -23.05 18.93
N THR A 387 26.83 -24.09 19.12
CA THR A 387 25.52 -24.25 18.43
C THR A 387 24.63 -23.02 18.51
N GLY A 388 24.59 -22.33 19.68
CA GLY A 388 23.81 -21.11 19.84
C GLY A 388 24.35 -19.92 19.01
N MET A 389 25.66 -19.84 18.78
CA MET A 389 26.27 -18.81 17.91
C MET A 389 26.00 -19.11 16.44
N ALA A 390 26.12 -20.39 16.04
CA ALA A 390 25.81 -20.82 14.68
C ALA A 390 24.34 -20.54 14.31
N LEU A 391 23.41 -20.90 15.21
CA LEU A 391 21.98 -20.62 15.02
C LEU A 391 21.69 -19.12 14.86
N ARG A 392 22.27 -18.27 15.70
CA ARG A 392 22.12 -16.81 15.57
C ARG A 392 22.67 -16.30 14.24
N GLY A 393 23.79 -16.83 13.80
CA GLY A 393 24.38 -16.48 12.49
C GLY A 393 23.43 -16.83 11.33
N VAL A 394 22.87 -18.03 11.33
CA VAL A 394 21.89 -18.47 10.32
C VAL A 394 20.64 -17.58 10.32
N LEU A 395 20.10 -17.28 11.51
CA LEU A 395 18.92 -16.39 11.63
C LEU A 395 19.21 -14.99 11.11
N LEU A 396 20.36 -14.42 11.42
CA LEU A 396 20.74 -13.08 10.91
C LEU A 396 20.98 -13.10 9.40
N LEU A 397 21.61 -14.14 8.85
CA LEU A 397 21.74 -14.31 7.40
C LEU A 397 20.36 -14.42 6.72
N TRP A 398 19.43 -15.13 7.32
CA TRP A 398 18.05 -15.22 6.81
C TRP A 398 17.36 -13.84 6.81
N LEU A 399 17.48 -13.10 7.92
CA LEU A 399 16.96 -11.73 8.00
C LEU A 399 17.59 -10.80 6.94
N VAL A 400 18.90 -10.88 6.76
CA VAL A 400 19.61 -10.12 5.72
C VAL A 400 19.11 -10.52 4.34
N ALA A 401 18.91 -11.80 4.06
CA ALA A 401 18.36 -12.26 2.80
C ALA A 401 16.93 -11.75 2.55
N MET A 402 16.07 -11.72 3.58
CA MET A 402 14.71 -11.16 3.49
C MET A 402 14.69 -9.68 3.12
N ILE A 403 15.72 -8.94 3.44
CA ILE A 403 15.83 -7.50 3.12
C ILE A 403 16.60 -7.31 1.81
N ALA A 404 17.77 -7.94 1.68
CA ALA A 404 18.69 -7.66 0.57
C ALA A 404 18.20 -8.21 -0.77
N ILE A 405 17.61 -9.42 -0.81
CA ILE A 405 17.15 -10.01 -2.08
C ILE A 405 16.02 -9.14 -2.70
N PRO A 406 14.93 -8.79 -1.98
CA PRO A 406 13.91 -7.91 -2.55
C PRO A 406 14.43 -6.49 -2.81
N LEU A 407 15.36 -5.99 -2.00
CA LEU A 407 15.97 -4.68 -2.22
C LEU A 407 16.71 -4.62 -3.57
N VAL A 408 17.53 -5.63 -3.88
CA VAL A 408 18.21 -5.74 -5.18
C VAL A 408 17.20 -5.81 -6.32
N GLN A 409 16.11 -6.55 -6.17
CA GLN A 409 15.04 -6.63 -7.16
C GLN A 409 14.33 -5.27 -7.36
N ASN A 410 14.07 -4.54 -6.28
CA ASN A 410 13.51 -3.20 -6.37
C ASN A 410 14.46 -2.24 -7.12
N PHE A 411 15.75 -2.28 -6.80
CA PHE A 411 16.75 -1.51 -7.56
C PHE A 411 16.79 -1.90 -9.04
N ALA A 412 16.71 -3.19 -9.35
CA ALA A 412 16.70 -3.65 -10.74
C ALA A 412 15.49 -3.11 -11.52
N ASN A 413 14.30 -3.13 -10.93
CA ASN A 413 13.08 -2.58 -11.54
C ASN A 413 13.18 -1.05 -11.77
N GLU A 414 13.83 -0.33 -10.85
CA GLU A 414 14.02 1.11 -10.96
C GLU A 414 15.07 1.50 -12.01
N LEU A 415 16.18 0.77 -12.05
CA LEU A 415 17.28 1.06 -12.97
C LEU A 415 16.99 0.57 -14.39
N PHE A 416 16.24 -0.52 -14.51
CA PHE A 416 15.91 -1.18 -15.78
C PHE A 416 14.40 -1.37 -15.89
N PRO A 417 13.60 -0.28 -15.95
CA PRO A 417 12.15 -0.38 -16.05
C PRO A 417 11.75 -1.08 -17.35
N PRO A 418 10.64 -1.84 -17.37
CA PRO A 418 10.11 -2.44 -18.58
C PRO A 418 9.69 -1.36 -19.58
N PHE A 419 9.52 -1.77 -20.84
CA PHE A 419 9.00 -0.89 -21.89
C PHE A 419 7.66 -0.24 -21.48
N ASN A 420 7.60 1.09 -21.52
CA ASN A 420 6.42 1.85 -21.11
C ASN A 420 5.40 1.92 -22.27
N ALA A 421 4.69 0.83 -22.47
CA ALA A 421 3.69 0.70 -23.54
C ALA A 421 2.56 1.76 -23.44
N PRO A 422 1.97 2.06 -22.24
CA PRO A 422 0.96 3.11 -22.13
C PRO A 422 1.46 4.47 -22.59
N ALA A 423 2.66 4.88 -22.18
CA ALA A 423 3.23 6.17 -22.59
C ALA A 423 3.55 6.20 -24.09
N ALA A 424 4.02 5.10 -24.65
CA ALA A 424 4.34 5.01 -26.09
C ALA A 424 3.05 5.06 -26.94
N MET A 425 1.99 4.36 -26.53
CA MET A 425 0.68 4.43 -27.20
C MET A 425 0.08 5.83 -27.07
N ALA A 426 0.15 6.46 -25.90
CA ALA A 426 -0.31 7.84 -25.69
C ALA A 426 0.39 8.82 -26.63
N ALA A 427 1.71 8.74 -26.76
CA ALA A 427 2.49 9.58 -27.67
C ALA A 427 2.13 9.34 -29.15
N TYR A 428 1.90 8.07 -29.54
CA TYR A 428 1.45 7.75 -30.89
C TYR A 428 0.07 8.39 -31.19
N MET A 429 -0.89 8.26 -30.26
CA MET A 429 -2.23 8.82 -30.42
C MET A 429 -2.19 10.35 -30.52
N ASP A 430 -1.38 11.02 -29.71
CA ASP A 430 -1.23 12.49 -29.74
C ASP A 430 -0.72 13.01 -31.08
N GLN A 431 0.08 12.21 -31.80
CA GLN A 431 0.63 12.57 -33.11
C GLN A 431 -0.28 12.22 -34.28
N ASN A 432 -1.11 11.19 -34.16
CA ASN A 432 -1.80 10.58 -35.30
C ASN A 432 -3.33 10.64 -35.24
N ILE A 433 -3.91 10.97 -34.07
CA ILE A 433 -5.36 10.96 -33.87
C ILE A 433 -5.85 12.37 -33.55
N SER A 434 -6.96 12.79 -34.16
CA SER A 434 -7.61 14.05 -33.81
C SER A 434 -8.13 14.03 -32.38
N LYS A 435 -7.88 15.12 -31.63
CA LYS A 435 -8.37 15.27 -30.25
C LYS A 435 -9.91 15.27 -30.14
N SER A 436 -10.62 15.62 -31.23
CA SER A 436 -12.09 15.62 -31.27
C SER A 436 -12.70 14.27 -31.61
N ALA A 437 -11.89 13.34 -32.14
CA ALA A 437 -12.39 11.99 -32.48
C ALA A 437 -12.70 11.21 -31.19
N VAL A 438 -13.86 10.57 -31.16
CA VAL A 438 -14.21 9.66 -30.05
C VAL A 438 -13.37 8.39 -30.13
N VAL A 439 -12.73 8.06 -29.04
CA VAL A 439 -11.98 6.82 -28.86
C VAL A 439 -12.64 6.00 -27.78
N GLU A 440 -13.22 4.89 -28.16
CA GLU A 440 -13.78 3.90 -27.23
C GLU A 440 -12.67 3.10 -26.60
N THR A 441 -12.63 2.99 -25.26
CA THR A 441 -11.63 2.19 -24.55
C THR A 441 -12.05 1.86 -23.13
N TRP A 442 -11.48 0.82 -22.54
CA TRP A 442 -11.54 0.59 -21.09
C TRP A 442 -10.16 0.66 -20.44
N GLU A 443 -9.30 1.54 -20.97
CA GLU A 443 -7.95 1.82 -20.45
C GLU A 443 -7.92 3.26 -19.90
N PRO A 444 -8.35 3.48 -18.63
CA PRO A 444 -8.49 4.84 -18.09
C PRO A 444 -7.16 5.58 -17.99
N GLU A 445 -6.01 4.89 -17.94
CA GLU A 445 -4.70 5.53 -18.00
C GLU A 445 -4.51 6.34 -19.29
N MET A 446 -5.11 5.95 -20.39
CA MET A 446 -5.05 6.73 -21.63
C MET A 446 -5.75 8.07 -21.49
N GLY A 447 -6.92 8.11 -20.84
CA GLY A 447 -7.64 9.36 -20.58
C GLY A 447 -6.90 10.30 -19.61
N PHE A 448 -5.93 9.80 -18.87
CA PHE A 448 -5.02 10.63 -18.09
C PHE A 448 -3.78 11.07 -18.89
N LEU A 449 -3.13 10.14 -19.58
CA LEU A 449 -1.87 10.37 -20.29
C LEU A 449 -2.04 11.27 -21.52
N THR A 450 -3.25 11.28 -22.12
CA THR A 450 -3.57 12.13 -23.27
C THR A 450 -4.88 12.90 -23.06
N ASP A 451 -5.23 13.78 -24.02
CA ASP A 451 -6.42 14.63 -23.95
C ASP A 451 -7.38 14.39 -25.13
N HIS A 452 -7.48 13.12 -25.58
CA HIS A 452 -8.50 12.74 -26.58
C HIS A 452 -9.89 12.63 -25.95
N ASN A 453 -10.91 12.61 -26.80
CA ASN A 453 -12.30 12.44 -26.40
C ASN A 453 -12.59 10.96 -26.16
N TYR A 454 -12.32 10.46 -24.94
CA TYR A 454 -12.52 9.07 -24.59
C TYR A 454 -13.95 8.77 -24.16
N HIS A 455 -14.50 7.69 -24.72
CA HIS A 455 -15.65 7.02 -24.14
C HIS A 455 -15.18 5.82 -23.32
N PHE A 456 -15.70 5.66 -22.12
CA PHE A 456 -15.42 4.54 -21.22
C PHE A 456 -16.70 3.78 -20.88
N PRO A 457 -16.64 2.46 -20.73
CA PRO A 457 -17.78 1.66 -20.29
C PRO A 457 -18.38 2.16 -18.98
N PRO A 458 -19.69 1.93 -18.74
CA PRO A 458 -20.34 2.38 -17.51
C PRO A 458 -19.69 1.72 -16.27
N PRO A 459 -19.55 2.46 -15.15
CA PRO A 459 -18.84 1.97 -13.95
C PRO A 459 -19.36 0.63 -13.40
N GLY A 460 -20.66 0.34 -13.53
CA GLY A 460 -21.28 -0.90 -13.07
C GLY A 460 -20.73 -2.16 -13.76
N LEU A 461 -20.22 -2.03 -14.98
CA LEU A 461 -19.64 -3.15 -15.75
C LEU A 461 -18.39 -3.73 -15.06
N LEU A 462 -17.74 -2.96 -14.20
CA LEU A 462 -16.57 -3.43 -13.43
C LEU A 462 -16.95 -4.62 -12.52
N ASN A 463 -18.17 -4.68 -12.01
CA ASN A 463 -18.62 -5.82 -11.19
C ASN A 463 -18.71 -7.10 -12.02
N THR A 464 -19.18 -7.02 -13.28
CA THR A 464 -19.20 -8.15 -14.23
C THR A 464 -17.76 -8.58 -14.57
N ALA A 465 -16.85 -7.63 -14.80
CA ALA A 465 -15.43 -7.92 -15.05
C ALA A 465 -14.75 -8.63 -13.87
N ILE A 466 -14.97 -8.16 -12.63
CA ILE A 466 -14.48 -8.81 -11.41
C ILE A 466 -15.06 -10.24 -11.30
N GLY A 467 -16.36 -10.40 -11.58
CA GLY A 467 -17.02 -11.70 -11.61
C GLY A 467 -16.39 -12.65 -12.62
N TYR A 468 -16.05 -12.16 -13.82
CA TYR A 468 -15.36 -12.93 -14.85
C TYR A 468 -13.95 -13.33 -14.43
N ILE A 469 -13.12 -12.36 -14.01
CA ILE A 469 -11.70 -12.57 -13.69
C ILE A 469 -11.53 -13.55 -12.53
N TRP A 470 -12.29 -13.38 -11.46
CA TRP A 470 -12.05 -14.05 -10.18
C TRP A 470 -13.00 -15.21 -9.91
N LEU A 471 -14.20 -15.20 -10.48
CA LEU A 471 -15.24 -16.19 -10.21
C LEU A 471 -15.60 -17.03 -11.43
N GLY A 472 -14.96 -16.80 -12.59
CA GLY A 472 -15.23 -17.56 -13.82
C GLY A 472 -16.64 -17.35 -14.40
N LYS A 473 -17.29 -16.20 -14.10
CA LYS A 473 -18.59 -15.82 -14.66
C LYS A 473 -18.45 -15.42 -16.13
N THR A 474 -19.57 -15.03 -16.75
CA THR A 474 -19.62 -14.53 -18.14
C THR A 474 -18.76 -13.27 -18.31
N PRO A 475 -18.04 -13.12 -19.44
CA PRO A 475 -17.25 -11.92 -19.70
C PRO A 475 -18.14 -10.70 -19.95
N PRO A 476 -17.71 -9.49 -19.58
CA PRO A 476 -18.50 -8.26 -19.76
C PRO A 476 -18.84 -7.95 -21.22
N GLY A 477 -18.09 -8.46 -22.19
CA GLY A 477 -18.39 -8.30 -23.60
C GLY A 477 -19.71 -8.94 -24.06
N GLN A 478 -20.34 -9.79 -23.24
CA GLN A 478 -21.68 -10.30 -23.52
C GLN A 478 -22.80 -9.32 -23.15
N GLU A 479 -22.50 -8.33 -22.32
CA GLU A 479 -23.46 -7.32 -21.85
C GLU A 479 -23.18 -5.94 -22.46
N TYR A 480 -21.99 -5.74 -23.05
CA TYR A 480 -21.52 -4.44 -23.51
C TYR A 480 -21.44 -4.40 -25.04
N HIS A 481 -22.37 -3.67 -25.66
CA HIS A 481 -22.55 -3.60 -27.11
C HIS A 481 -22.31 -2.20 -27.69
N TYR A 482 -21.56 -1.34 -27.01
CA TYR A 482 -21.40 0.06 -27.44
C TYR A 482 -20.79 0.20 -28.84
N ILE A 483 -19.76 -0.59 -29.17
CA ILE A 483 -19.09 -0.50 -30.48
C ILE A 483 -20.00 -0.98 -31.62
N GLU A 484 -20.92 -1.91 -31.36
CA GLU A 484 -21.89 -2.42 -32.31
C GLU A 484 -23.01 -1.42 -32.59
N GLN A 485 -23.40 -0.65 -31.58
CA GLN A 485 -24.51 0.30 -31.64
C GLN A 485 -24.09 1.68 -32.14
N ASN A 486 -22.87 2.15 -31.77
CA ASN A 486 -22.43 3.53 -31.99
C ASN A 486 -21.33 3.68 -33.05
N LEU A 487 -20.66 2.59 -33.43
CA LEU A 487 -19.58 2.58 -34.42
C LEU A 487 -18.55 3.72 -34.21
N PRO A 488 -17.91 3.83 -33.02
CA PRO A 488 -16.97 4.92 -32.75
C PRO A 488 -15.82 4.92 -33.78
N PRO A 489 -15.30 6.10 -34.17
CA PRO A 489 -14.24 6.21 -35.16
C PRO A 489 -12.97 5.39 -34.81
N TYR A 490 -12.68 5.28 -33.51
CA TYR A 490 -11.56 4.50 -33.01
C TYR A 490 -11.95 3.65 -31.79
N VAL A 491 -11.33 2.46 -31.73
CA VAL A 491 -11.38 1.55 -30.56
C VAL A 491 -9.95 1.26 -30.14
N LEU A 492 -9.63 1.54 -28.86
CA LEU A 492 -8.35 1.22 -28.27
C LEU A 492 -8.52 0.06 -27.29
N ILE A 493 -7.83 -1.03 -27.54
CA ILE A 493 -7.83 -2.23 -26.71
C ILE A 493 -6.46 -2.32 -26.05
N GLY A 494 -6.42 -2.19 -24.74
CA GLY A 494 -5.22 -2.42 -23.94
C GLY A 494 -5.32 -3.67 -23.10
N SER A 495 -4.47 -3.74 -22.09
CA SER A 495 -4.33 -4.95 -21.27
C SER A 495 -5.60 -5.32 -20.51
N PHE A 496 -6.34 -4.33 -19.99
CA PHE A 496 -7.53 -4.60 -19.20
C PHE A 496 -8.72 -5.05 -20.08
N ALA A 497 -9.03 -4.30 -21.13
CA ALA A 497 -10.13 -4.66 -22.04
C ALA A 497 -9.91 -6.02 -22.70
N ALA A 498 -8.65 -6.35 -23.05
CA ALA A 498 -8.30 -7.67 -23.58
C ALA A 498 -8.45 -8.78 -22.51
N TRP A 499 -8.00 -8.53 -21.27
CA TRP A 499 -8.10 -9.50 -20.18
C TRP A 499 -9.55 -9.87 -19.86
N VAL A 500 -10.44 -8.89 -19.85
CA VAL A 500 -11.87 -9.11 -19.54
C VAL A 500 -12.71 -9.50 -20.78
N LYS A 501 -12.11 -9.59 -21.97
CA LYS A 501 -12.78 -9.89 -23.24
C LYS A 501 -13.97 -8.95 -23.49
N LEU A 502 -13.70 -7.64 -23.42
CA LEU A 502 -14.75 -6.63 -23.53
C LEU A 502 -15.33 -6.53 -24.94
N TYR A 503 -14.47 -6.53 -25.96
CA TYR A 503 -14.89 -6.29 -27.34
C TYR A 503 -14.94 -7.59 -28.14
N PRO A 504 -16.02 -7.82 -28.94
CA PRO A 504 -16.15 -9.00 -29.78
C PRO A 504 -15.18 -8.97 -30.97
N VAL A 505 -14.29 -9.96 -31.02
CA VAL A 505 -13.18 -10.03 -32.00
C VAL A 505 -13.72 -10.08 -33.44
N ASP A 506 -14.79 -10.84 -33.70
CA ASP A 506 -15.39 -11.01 -35.04
C ASP A 506 -15.97 -9.68 -35.53
N PHE A 507 -16.64 -8.92 -34.68
CA PHE A 507 -17.16 -7.61 -35.04
C PHE A 507 -16.04 -6.61 -35.36
N LEU A 508 -14.98 -6.59 -34.54
CA LEU A 508 -13.79 -5.75 -34.80
C LEU A 508 -13.16 -6.13 -36.15
N ALA A 509 -12.97 -7.41 -36.41
CA ALA A 509 -12.39 -7.87 -37.67
C ALA A 509 -13.23 -7.52 -38.89
N ALA A 510 -14.57 -7.51 -38.77
CA ALA A 510 -15.48 -7.15 -39.84
C ALA A 510 -15.54 -5.64 -40.12
N HIS A 511 -15.59 -4.79 -39.08
CA HIS A 511 -15.91 -3.37 -39.22
C HIS A 511 -14.73 -2.44 -39.00
N TYR A 512 -13.62 -2.92 -38.41
CA TYR A 512 -12.47 -2.08 -38.08
C TYR A 512 -11.20 -2.61 -38.76
N SER A 513 -10.24 -1.72 -38.98
CA SER A 513 -8.87 -2.04 -39.40
C SER A 513 -7.88 -1.70 -38.29
N LEU A 514 -6.93 -2.58 -38.03
CA LEU A 514 -5.84 -2.34 -37.09
C LEU A 514 -4.95 -1.23 -37.65
N VAL A 515 -4.79 -0.14 -36.89
CA VAL A 515 -3.93 1.01 -37.24
C VAL A 515 -2.50 0.78 -36.75
N THR A 516 -2.37 0.39 -35.47
CA THR A 516 -1.08 0.12 -34.85
C THR A 516 -1.23 -0.81 -33.65
N SER A 517 -0.11 -1.46 -33.28
CA SER A 517 0.01 -2.25 -32.06
C SER A 517 1.32 -1.86 -31.36
N ILE A 518 1.22 -1.41 -30.09
CA ILE A 518 2.36 -0.97 -29.30
C ILE A 518 2.28 -1.65 -27.92
N GLY A 519 3.22 -2.56 -27.67
CA GLY A 519 3.16 -3.40 -26.47
C GLY A 519 1.85 -4.20 -26.41
N GLY A 520 1.09 -4.10 -25.32
CA GLY A 520 -0.21 -4.75 -25.17
C GLY A 520 -1.41 -3.94 -25.71
N TYR A 521 -1.17 -2.77 -26.33
CA TYR A 521 -2.22 -1.87 -26.83
C TYR A 521 -2.40 -2.02 -28.33
N GLN A 522 -3.65 -2.13 -28.78
CA GLN A 522 -4.07 -2.22 -30.19
C GLN A 522 -5.07 -1.12 -30.51
N LEU A 523 -4.76 -0.26 -31.46
CA LEU A 523 -5.63 0.80 -31.92
C LEU A 523 -6.29 0.41 -33.24
N TYR A 524 -7.60 0.44 -33.27
CA TYR A 524 -8.43 0.12 -34.43
C TYR A 524 -9.14 1.38 -34.92
N ARG A 525 -9.34 1.48 -36.24
CA ARG A 525 -10.08 2.52 -36.91
C ARG A 525 -11.26 1.91 -37.67
N LEU A 526 -12.43 2.56 -37.58
CA LEU A 526 -13.61 2.16 -38.32
C LEU A 526 -13.32 2.16 -39.85
N ARG A 527 -13.68 1.11 -40.53
CA ARG A 527 -13.60 1.05 -41.99
C ARG A 527 -14.65 1.97 -42.59
N GLN A 528 -14.26 2.76 -43.60
CA GLN A 528 -15.16 3.65 -44.35
C GLN A 528 -15.98 2.84 -45.35
#